data_8a19b50ac4024da83eafa469e06c793e
#
_entry.id   8a19b50ac4024da83eafa469e06c793e
#
_cell.length_a   1.000
_cell.length_b   1.000
_cell.length_c   1.000
_cell.angle_alpha   90.00
_cell.angle_beta   90.00
_cell.angle_gamma   90.00
#
_symmetry.space_group_name_H-M   'P 1'
#
loop_
_entity.id
_entity.type
_entity.pdbx_description
1 polymer ?
#
loop_
_entity_poly.entity_id
_entity_poly.type
_entity_poly.pdbx_seq_one_letter_code
_entity_poly.pdbx_strand_id
1 'polypeptide(L)'
;LEAEGESRFIIDMHDVAIQIDHDRAQACADEINASIPCGVNFTYEDKSYFADKNVLAEWIKTEVKQEGDVFTLMPLFDGAKANQKIIQGFGFSYGGSDYLVHFVNDGGNITVSTNATGSVPQVSEAIAHLNEAFFSSNEKTTAAEVQVVSAQIPESMSFEEALDYGLITEISSYTTRYASGAEARNNNIHVAADALN
;
A
#
# COMPACT_ATOMS: atom_id res chain seq x y z
N LEU A 1 5.42 -61.44 15.04
CA LEU A 1 4.88 -60.69 13.88
C LEU A 1 3.86 -59.70 14.42
N GLU A 2 4.31 -58.50 14.71
CA GLU A 2 3.45 -57.39 15.10
C GLU A 2 2.79 -56.87 13.82
N ALA A 3 1.46 -56.77 13.85
CA ALA A 3 0.68 -56.16 12.78
C ALA A 3 0.96 -54.68 12.75
N GLU A 4 1.49 -54.18 11.63
CA GLU A 4 1.59 -52.74 11.35
C GLU A 4 0.18 -52.17 11.37
N GLY A 5 -0.10 -51.32 12.37
CA GLY A 5 -1.36 -50.63 12.48
C GLY A 5 -1.47 -49.58 11.35
N GLU A 6 -2.45 -49.73 10.47
CA GLU A 6 -2.81 -48.70 9.50
C GLU A 6 -3.21 -47.42 10.25
N SER A 7 -2.41 -46.38 10.11
CA SER A 7 -2.77 -45.06 10.59
C SER A 7 -3.80 -44.41 9.61
N ARG A 8 -5.05 -44.33 10.02
CA ARG A 8 -6.07 -43.60 9.27
C ARG A 8 -6.01 -42.14 9.64
N PHE A 9 -5.73 -41.30 8.66
CA PHE A 9 -5.90 -39.85 8.77
C PHE A 9 -7.30 -39.48 8.26
N ILE A 10 -8.09 -38.85 9.12
CA ILE A 10 -9.38 -38.25 8.73
C ILE A 10 -9.04 -36.82 8.37
N ILE A 11 -9.22 -36.48 7.10
CA ILE A 11 -9.15 -35.09 6.63
C ILE A 11 -10.57 -34.54 6.68
N ASP A 12 -10.80 -33.61 7.59
CA ASP A 12 -12.07 -32.90 7.67
C ASP A 12 -12.07 -31.80 6.60
N MET A 13 -12.91 -31.96 5.59
CA MET A 13 -13.05 -30.98 4.51
C MET A 13 -14.21 -30.06 4.85
N HIS A 14 -13.93 -28.77 4.95
CA HIS A 14 -14.94 -27.75 5.11
C HIS A 14 -15.14 -27.02 3.78
N ASP A 15 -16.39 -26.86 3.38
CA ASP A 15 -16.72 -25.96 2.29
C ASP A 15 -16.49 -24.52 2.74
N VAL A 16 -15.52 -23.86 2.11
CA VAL A 16 -15.29 -22.43 2.31
C VAL A 16 -16.12 -21.69 1.26
N ALA A 17 -17.09 -20.88 1.72
CA ALA A 17 -17.86 -20.05 0.82
C ALA A 17 -16.94 -19.03 0.11
N ILE A 18 -17.05 -18.95 -1.21
CA ILE A 18 -16.36 -17.95 -2.02
C ILE A 18 -16.99 -16.59 -1.70
N GLN A 19 -16.21 -15.70 -1.09
CA GLN A 19 -16.66 -14.35 -0.71
C GLN A 19 -16.83 -13.44 -1.92
N ILE A 20 -15.92 -13.54 -2.89
CA ILE A 20 -15.94 -12.79 -4.14
C ILE A 20 -16.10 -13.80 -5.28
N ASP A 21 -17.29 -13.81 -5.89
CA ASP A 21 -17.59 -14.59 -7.07
C ASP A 21 -17.10 -13.91 -8.36
N HIS A 22 -17.26 -14.60 -9.49
CA HIS A 22 -16.85 -14.11 -10.80
C HIS A 22 -17.54 -12.78 -11.16
N ASP A 23 -18.82 -12.65 -10.90
CA ASP A 23 -19.60 -11.47 -11.29
C ASP A 23 -19.16 -10.23 -10.53
N ARG A 24 -18.84 -10.35 -9.24
CA ARG A 24 -18.29 -9.26 -8.43
C ARG A 24 -16.89 -8.87 -8.87
N ALA A 25 -16.05 -9.85 -9.20
CA ALA A 25 -14.71 -9.58 -9.73
C ALA A 25 -14.80 -8.89 -11.10
N GLN A 26 -15.72 -9.32 -11.98
CA GLN A 26 -15.94 -8.69 -13.27
C GLN A 26 -16.45 -7.25 -13.13
N ALA A 27 -17.41 -7.00 -12.24
CA ALA A 27 -17.91 -5.66 -11.97
C ALA A 27 -16.81 -4.70 -11.52
N CYS A 28 -15.91 -5.14 -10.63
CA CYS A 28 -14.74 -4.37 -10.23
C CYS A 28 -13.80 -4.08 -11.42
N ALA A 29 -13.54 -5.07 -12.26
CA ALA A 29 -12.71 -4.88 -13.45
C ALA A 29 -13.32 -3.90 -14.46
N ASP A 30 -14.64 -3.96 -14.65
CA ASP A 30 -15.37 -3.03 -15.53
C ASP A 30 -15.32 -1.60 -15.00
N GLU A 31 -15.46 -1.41 -13.69
CA GLU A 31 -15.33 -0.11 -13.02
C GLU A 31 -13.92 0.47 -13.21
N ILE A 32 -12.87 -0.33 -13.03
CA ILE A 32 -11.49 0.06 -13.29
C ILE A 32 -11.33 0.52 -14.74
N ASN A 33 -11.77 -0.32 -15.68
CA ASN A 33 -11.63 -0.05 -17.12
C ASN A 33 -12.42 1.19 -17.58
N ALA A 34 -13.52 1.51 -16.95
CA ALA A 34 -14.29 2.73 -17.23
C ALA A 34 -13.62 3.98 -16.64
N SER A 35 -12.88 3.86 -15.53
CA SER A 35 -12.37 5.00 -14.78
C SER A 35 -11.00 5.49 -15.21
N ILE A 36 -10.07 4.59 -15.60
CA ILE A 36 -8.67 4.94 -15.86
C ILE A 36 -8.34 5.50 -17.26
N PRO A 37 -9.16 5.42 -18.32
CA PRO A 37 -8.74 5.74 -19.69
C PRO A 37 -8.21 7.17 -19.87
N CYS A 38 -8.77 8.14 -19.16
CA CYS A 38 -8.41 9.55 -19.29
C CYS A 38 -7.18 9.96 -18.47
N GLY A 39 -6.74 9.12 -17.54
CA GLY A 39 -5.60 9.42 -16.70
C GLY A 39 -5.90 10.37 -15.53
N VAL A 40 -4.85 10.76 -14.82
CA VAL A 40 -4.88 11.73 -13.71
C VAL A 40 -3.73 12.70 -13.88
N ASN A 41 -4.02 13.99 -13.76
CA ASN A 41 -3.01 15.06 -13.74
C ASN A 41 -2.80 15.53 -12.31
N PHE A 42 -1.61 15.27 -11.76
CA PHE A 42 -1.19 15.77 -10.46
C PHE A 42 -0.48 17.10 -10.62
N THR A 43 -0.81 18.07 -9.76
CA THR A 43 -0.18 19.39 -9.75
C THR A 43 0.40 19.68 -8.39
N TYR A 44 1.60 20.26 -8.36
CA TYR A 44 2.31 20.66 -7.15
C TYR A 44 3.09 21.95 -7.45
N GLU A 45 2.69 23.06 -6.85
CA GLU A 45 3.24 24.39 -7.17
C GLU A 45 3.17 24.68 -8.68
N ASP A 46 4.30 24.89 -9.34
CA ASP A 46 4.43 25.12 -10.77
C ASP A 46 4.69 23.84 -11.59
N LYS A 47 4.67 22.68 -10.95
CA LYS A 47 4.96 21.38 -11.54
C LYS A 47 3.69 20.60 -11.82
N SER A 48 3.75 19.75 -12.83
CA SER A 48 2.69 18.79 -13.11
C SER A 48 3.26 17.44 -13.50
N TYR A 49 2.51 16.39 -13.14
CA TYR A 49 2.80 15.02 -13.53
C TYR A 49 1.53 14.34 -14.01
N PHE A 50 1.54 13.85 -15.24
CA PHE A 50 0.41 13.13 -15.82
C PHE A 50 0.62 11.62 -15.70
N ALA A 51 -0.24 10.96 -14.94
CA ALA A 51 -0.33 9.50 -14.85
C ALA A 51 -1.35 9.00 -15.89
N ASP A 52 -0.85 8.40 -16.96
CA ASP A 52 -1.70 7.77 -17.98
C ASP A 52 -2.32 6.46 -17.49
N LYS A 53 -3.20 5.86 -18.31
CA LYS A 53 -3.87 4.60 -17.96
C LYS A 53 -2.94 3.45 -17.61
N ASN A 54 -1.74 3.39 -18.23
CA ASN A 54 -0.80 2.29 -17.99
C ASN A 54 -0.14 2.46 -16.63
N VAL A 55 0.25 3.69 -16.30
CA VAL A 55 0.80 4.05 -14.99
C VAL A 55 -0.24 3.82 -13.90
N LEU A 56 -1.49 4.28 -14.10
CA LEU A 56 -2.57 4.06 -13.13
C LEU A 56 -2.85 2.58 -12.90
N ALA A 57 -2.81 1.76 -13.96
CA ALA A 57 -3.01 0.32 -13.85
C ALA A 57 -1.96 -0.38 -12.97
N GLU A 58 -0.71 0.12 -12.94
CA GLU A 58 0.34 -0.39 -12.04
C GLU A 58 0.07 -0.10 -10.57
N TRP A 59 -0.69 0.98 -10.28
CA TRP A 59 -1.00 1.40 -8.91
C TRP A 59 -2.26 0.77 -8.33
N ILE A 60 -3.11 0.17 -9.18
CA ILE A 60 -4.37 -0.42 -8.72
C ILE A 60 -4.09 -1.62 -7.83
N LYS A 61 -4.77 -1.65 -6.71
CA LYS A 61 -5.00 -2.81 -5.87
C LYS A 61 -6.50 -2.95 -5.58
N THR A 62 -6.91 -4.09 -5.09
CA THR A 62 -8.30 -4.32 -4.70
C THR A 62 -8.38 -4.71 -3.24
N GLU A 63 -9.43 -4.24 -2.57
CA GLU A 63 -9.74 -4.61 -1.19
C GLU A 63 -11.15 -5.19 -1.11
N VAL A 64 -11.33 -6.19 -0.25
CA VAL A 64 -12.64 -6.75 0.03
C VAL A 64 -13.29 -5.95 1.15
N LYS A 65 -14.41 -5.29 0.85
CA LYS A 65 -15.25 -4.64 1.84
C LYS A 65 -16.39 -5.56 2.22
N GLN A 66 -16.62 -5.74 3.51
CA GLN A 66 -17.74 -6.50 4.05
C GLN A 66 -18.74 -5.57 4.71
N GLU A 67 -20.01 -5.65 4.28
CA GLU A 67 -21.15 -4.96 4.91
C GLU A 67 -22.22 -6.01 5.24
N GLY A 68 -22.30 -6.40 6.50
CA GLY A 68 -23.13 -7.54 6.91
C GLY A 68 -22.63 -8.85 6.27
N ASP A 69 -23.50 -9.52 5.52
CA ASP A 69 -23.18 -10.75 4.77
C ASP A 69 -22.76 -10.48 3.32
N VAL A 70 -22.68 -9.22 2.91
CA VAL A 70 -22.32 -8.84 1.54
C VAL A 70 -20.85 -8.49 1.47
N PHE A 71 -20.14 -9.14 0.54
CA PHE A 71 -18.74 -8.86 0.22
C PHE A 71 -18.67 -8.16 -1.14
N THR A 72 -17.94 -7.05 -1.20
CA THR A 72 -17.71 -6.26 -2.41
C THR A 72 -16.21 -6.11 -2.63
N LEU A 73 -15.78 -6.26 -3.88
CA LEU A 73 -14.38 -5.98 -4.27
C LEU A 73 -14.31 -4.53 -4.73
N MET A 74 -13.51 -3.72 -4.02
CA MET A 74 -13.35 -2.30 -4.31
C MET A 74 -11.97 -2.02 -4.88
N PRO A 75 -11.87 -1.31 -6.03
CA PRO A 75 -10.60 -0.84 -6.53
C PRO A 75 -10.13 0.41 -5.77
N LEU A 76 -8.82 0.51 -5.60
CA LEU A 76 -8.18 1.71 -5.07
C LEU A 76 -6.74 1.81 -5.59
N PHE A 77 -6.17 3.01 -5.52
CA PHE A 77 -4.76 3.20 -5.82
C PHE A 77 -3.89 2.91 -4.61
N ASP A 78 -2.83 2.16 -4.81
CA ASP A 78 -1.80 1.89 -3.82
C ASP A 78 -0.93 3.14 -3.61
N GLY A 79 -1.08 3.80 -2.46
CA GLY A 79 -0.36 5.03 -2.13
C GLY A 79 1.15 4.86 -2.17
N ALA A 80 1.69 3.73 -1.73
CA ALA A 80 3.13 3.49 -1.72
C ALA A 80 3.71 3.40 -3.14
N LYS A 81 3.00 2.73 -4.06
CA LYS A 81 3.41 2.66 -5.48
C LYS A 81 3.29 4.01 -6.19
N ALA A 82 2.19 4.72 -5.92
CA ALA A 82 1.92 6.02 -6.53
C ALA A 82 2.90 7.09 -6.05
N ASN A 83 3.21 7.13 -4.75
CA ASN A 83 4.02 8.16 -4.11
C ASN A 83 5.36 8.35 -4.80
N GLN A 84 6.13 7.28 -4.94
CA GLN A 84 7.46 7.34 -5.54
C GLN A 84 7.42 7.87 -6.99
N LYS A 85 6.46 7.43 -7.78
CA LYS A 85 6.31 7.83 -9.19
C LYS A 85 5.91 9.30 -9.33
N ILE A 86 4.99 9.78 -8.49
CA ILE A 86 4.52 11.16 -8.51
C ILE A 86 5.63 12.11 -8.05
N ILE A 87 6.33 11.79 -6.96
CA ILE A 87 7.47 12.56 -6.46
C ILE A 87 8.57 12.67 -7.54
N GLN A 88 8.92 11.56 -8.19
CA GLN A 88 9.87 11.56 -9.30
C GLN A 88 9.34 12.36 -10.49
N GLY A 89 8.06 12.26 -10.79
CA GLY A 89 7.39 13.00 -11.86
C GLY A 89 7.43 14.51 -11.68
N PHE A 90 7.39 14.99 -10.43
CA PHE A 90 7.62 16.40 -10.09
C PHE A 90 9.10 16.83 -10.15
N GLY A 91 10.01 15.88 -10.43
CA GLY A 91 11.45 16.12 -10.48
C GLY A 91 12.12 16.18 -9.12
N PHE A 92 11.47 15.70 -8.07
CA PHE A 92 12.13 15.51 -6.77
C PHE A 92 12.90 14.18 -6.78
N SER A 93 14.14 14.24 -6.32
CA SER A 93 14.97 13.06 -6.11
C SER A 93 15.59 13.20 -4.73
N TYR A 94 15.09 12.42 -3.79
CA TYR A 94 15.60 12.41 -2.42
C TYR A 94 16.82 11.46 -2.25
N GLY A 95 17.38 10.95 -3.33
CA GLY A 95 18.53 10.05 -3.34
C GLY A 95 19.90 10.73 -3.38
N GLY A 96 19.98 12.03 -3.08
CA GLY A 96 21.25 12.79 -3.05
C GLY A 96 21.98 12.65 -1.72
N SER A 97 23.31 12.87 -1.74
CA SER A 97 24.19 12.83 -0.56
C SER A 97 23.99 14.00 0.41
N ASP A 98 22.97 14.84 0.21
CA ASP A 98 22.87 16.15 0.86
C ASP A 98 22.12 16.12 2.18
N TYR A 99 21.45 15.00 2.52
CA TYR A 99 20.84 14.82 3.82
C TYR A 99 21.14 13.44 4.41
N LEU A 100 21.14 13.40 5.74
CA LEU A 100 21.34 12.18 6.51
C LEU A 100 19.99 11.71 7.06
N VAL A 101 19.78 10.42 7.01
CA VAL A 101 18.62 9.76 7.64
C VAL A 101 19.15 8.79 8.68
N HIS A 102 18.62 8.90 9.90
CA HIS A 102 18.95 8.03 11.03
C HIS A 102 17.71 7.31 11.51
N PHE A 103 17.83 5.99 11.67
CA PHE A 103 16.79 5.17 12.27
C PHE A 103 17.06 5.04 13.77
N VAL A 104 16.05 5.30 14.59
CA VAL A 104 16.10 5.13 16.04
C VAL A 104 15.07 4.09 16.42
N ASN A 105 15.51 2.99 17.05
CA ASN A 105 14.62 1.96 17.58
C ASN A 105 14.51 2.16 19.10
N ASP A 106 13.30 2.50 19.58
CA ASP A 106 12.98 2.61 21.00
C ASP A 106 11.92 1.59 21.36
N GLY A 107 12.34 0.45 21.88
CA GLY A 107 11.45 -0.61 22.36
C GLY A 107 10.55 -1.24 21.26
N GLY A 108 11.04 -1.30 20.02
CA GLY A 108 10.29 -1.81 18.86
C GLY A 108 9.55 -0.72 18.07
N ASN A 109 9.60 0.52 18.53
CA ASN A 109 9.07 1.66 17.78
C ASN A 109 10.20 2.31 16.99
N ILE A 110 10.11 2.27 15.66
CA ILE A 110 11.12 2.85 14.77
C ILE A 110 10.71 4.28 14.43
N THR A 111 11.57 5.22 14.76
CA THR A 111 11.48 6.62 14.31
C THR A 111 12.60 6.95 13.36
N VAL A 112 12.34 7.91 12.49
CA VAL A 112 13.30 8.41 11.51
C VAL A 112 13.62 9.86 11.83
N SER A 113 14.89 10.18 11.99
CA SER A 113 15.36 11.56 12.11
C SER A 113 16.20 11.96 10.91
N THR A 114 16.10 13.23 10.51
CA THR A 114 16.80 13.75 9.33
C THR A 114 17.26 15.18 9.55
N ASN A 115 18.31 15.56 8.84
CA ASN A 115 18.71 16.95 8.69
C ASN A 115 18.16 17.60 7.40
N ALA A 116 17.33 16.89 6.65
CA ALA A 116 16.62 17.47 5.51
C ALA A 116 15.69 18.59 5.98
N THR A 117 15.67 19.68 5.24
CA THR A 117 14.83 20.84 5.51
C THR A 117 14.05 21.24 4.26
N GLY A 118 12.93 21.92 4.44
CA GLY A 118 12.12 22.40 3.33
C GLY A 118 10.75 21.74 3.27
N SER A 119 10.08 21.90 2.13
CA SER A 119 8.75 21.36 1.89
C SER A 119 8.80 20.21 0.91
N VAL A 120 7.94 19.24 1.12
CA VAL A 120 7.75 18.06 0.25
C VAL A 120 6.29 17.93 -0.15
N PRO A 121 5.99 17.33 -1.34
CA PRO A 121 4.61 17.03 -1.73
C PRO A 121 4.02 15.95 -0.82
N GLN A 122 2.80 16.18 -0.30
CA GLN A 122 2.02 15.19 0.45
C GLN A 122 1.19 14.31 -0.50
N VAL A 123 1.83 13.40 -1.16
CA VAL A 123 1.19 12.56 -2.19
C VAL A 123 0.21 11.55 -1.60
N SER A 124 0.48 11.00 -0.42
CA SER A 124 -0.41 10.04 0.25
C SER A 124 -1.79 10.64 0.54
N GLU A 125 -1.86 11.88 1.00
CA GLU A 125 -3.12 12.59 1.21
C GLU A 125 -3.87 12.81 -0.12
N ALA A 126 -3.15 13.22 -1.16
CA ALA A 126 -3.73 13.39 -2.49
C ALA A 126 -4.29 12.08 -3.07
N ILE A 127 -3.60 10.94 -2.87
CA ILE A 127 -4.08 9.62 -3.28
C ILE A 127 -5.28 9.18 -2.43
N ALA A 128 -5.31 9.46 -1.13
CA ALA A 128 -6.45 9.15 -0.28
C ALA A 128 -7.72 9.87 -0.78
N HIS A 129 -7.63 11.17 -1.04
CA HIS A 129 -8.74 11.93 -1.63
C HIS A 129 -9.13 11.43 -3.03
N LEU A 130 -8.17 11.07 -3.86
CA LEU A 130 -8.46 10.48 -5.17
C LEU A 130 -9.24 9.17 -5.03
N ASN A 131 -8.88 8.31 -4.10
CA ASN A 131 -9.55 7.03 -3.84
C ASN A 131 -11.02 7.19 -3.39
N GLU A 132 -11.37 8.30 -2.72
CA GLU A 132 -12.75 8.54 -2.28
C GLU A 132 -13.74 8.74 -3.44
N ALA A 133 -13.27 9.28 -4.57
CA ALA A 133 -14.16 9.70 -5.64
C ALA A 133 -13.81 9.13 -7.03
N PHE A 134 -12.61 8.60 -7.24
CA PHE A 134 -12.14 8.27 -8.58
C PHE A 134 -12.91 7.11 -9.21
N PHE A 135 -13.13 6.03 -8.48
CA PHE A 135 -13.82 4.84 -8.99
C PHE A 135 -15.35 4.91 -8.88
N SER A 136 -15.90 5.85 -8.13
CA SER A 136 -17.36 5.96 -7.91
C SER A 136 -18.11 6.70 -9.02
N SER A 137 -17.44 7.17 -10.06
CA SER A 137 -18.05 7.90 -11.17
C SER A 137 -18.11 7.05 -12.45
N ASN A 138 -19.16 7.25 -13.25
CA ASN A 138 -19.29 6.74 -14.60
C ASN A 138 -18.07 7.06 -15.48
N GLU A 139 -18.05 6.50 -16.69
CA GLU A 139 -16.97 6.74 -17.68
C GLU A 139 -16.47 8.20 -17.67
N LYS A 140 -15.17 8.35 -17.53
CA LYS A 140 -14.53 9.67 -17.52
C LYS A 140 -14.20 10.08 -18.95
N THR A 141 -14.54 11.31 -19.27
CA THR A 141 -14.24 11.93 -20.58
C THR A 141 -13.02 12.84 -20.53
N THR A 142 -12.55 13.18 -19.34
CA THR A 142 -11.38 14.06 -19.12
C THR A 142 -10.53 13.49 -17.99
N ALA A 143 -9.23 13.82 -17.99
CA ALA A 143 -8.34 13.50 -16.88
C ALA A 143 -8.85 14.12 -15.57
N ALA A 144 -8.69 13.39 -14.47
CA ALA A 144 -8.93 13.95 -13.15
C ALA A 144 -7.78 14.90 -12.78
N GLU A 145 -8.11 16.03 -12.15
CA GLU A 145 -7.11 16.98 -11.64
C GLU A 145 -6.96 16.80 -10.13
N VAL A 146 -5.73 16.58 -9.69
CA VAL A 146 -5.41 16.39 -8.27
C VAL A 146 -4.32 17.35 -7.86
N GLN A 147 -4.65 18.27 -6.96
CA GLN A 147 -3.67 19.17 -6.37
C GLN A 147 -3.00 18.49 -5.17
N VAL A 148 -1.67 18.45 -5.20
CA VAL A 148 -0.85 17.93 -4.10
C VAL A 148 -0.41 19.11 -3.24
N VAL A 149 -0.65 19.03 -1.95
CA VAL A 149 -0.27 20.09 -0.99
C VAL A 149 1.16 19.90 -0.49
N SER A 150 1.75 20.96 0.05
CA SER A 150 3.08 20.92 0.66
C SER A 150 3.01 20.57 2.14
N ALA A 151 3.95 19.76 2.61
CA ALA A 151 4.24 19.60 4.03
C ALA A 151 5.68 20.00 4.35
N GLN A 152 5.91 20.54 5.53
CA GLN A 152 7.26 20.78 6.03
C GLN A 152 7.85 19.46 6.54
N ILE A 153 9.11 19.19 6.20
CA ILE A 153 9.83 18.02 6.71
C ILE A 153 10.11 18.23 8.20
N PRO A 154 9.57 17.37 9.11
CA PRO A 154 9.92 17.44 10.53
C PRO A 154 11.32 16.84 10.78
N GLU A 155 11.98 17.26 11.86
CA GLU A 155 13.30 16.73 12.25
C GLU A 155 13.24 15.25 12.67
N SER A 156 12.08 14.80 13.14
CA SER A 156 11.82 13.41 13.53
C SER A 156 10.38 13.03 13.19
N MET A 157 10.20 11.82 12.72
CA MET A 157 8.92 11.33 12.21
C MET A 157 8.81 9.81 12.36
N SER A 158 7.63 9.25 12.15
CA SER A 158 7.44 7.81 12.05
C SER A 158 8.08 7.25 10.78
N PHE A 159 8.22 5.93 10.73
CA PHE A 159 8.72 5.25 9.54
C PHE A 159 7.78 5.45 8.34
N GLU A 160 6.47 5.40 8.57
CA GLU A 160 5.44 5.61 7.55
C GLU A 160 5.49 7.04 7.00
N GLU A 161 5.61 8.04 7.86
CA GLU A 161 5.75 9.43 7.41
C GLU A 161 7.03 9.65 6.59
N ALA A 162 8.13 9.01 6.96
CA ALA A 162 9.38 9.11 6.20
C ALA A 162 9.28 8.47 4.80
N LEU A 163 8.50 7.38 4.66
CA LEU A 163 8.15 6.81 3.36
C LEU A 163 7.27 7.77 2.55
N ASP A 164 6.24 8.34 3.18
CA ASP A 164 5.30 9.28 2.54
C ASP A 164 5.99 10.55 2.04
N TYR A 165 6.96 11.05 2.81
CA TYR A 165 7.78 12.17 2.39
C TYR A 165 8.87 11.81 1.37
N GLY A 166 9.02 10.51 1.04
CA GLY A 166 10.03 10.04 0.11
C GLY A 166 11.47 10.14 0.61
N LEU A 167 11.67 10.34 1.91
CA LEU A 167 13.00 10.41 2.54
C LEU A 167 13.67 9.05 2.60
N ILE A 168 12.88 7.99 2.64
CA ILE A 168 13.30 6.60 2.58
C ILE A 168 12.47 5.87 1.53
N THR A 169 12.97 4.74 1.07
CA THR A 169 12.26 3.89 0.09
C THR A 169 12.24 2.47 0.59
N GLU A 170 11.07 1.84 0.60
CA GLU A 170 10.96 0.41 0.84
C GLU A 170 11.55 -0.35 -0.35
N ILE A 171 12.59 -1.13 -0.11
CA ILE A 171 13.22 -1.95 -1.14
C ILE A 171 12.44 -3.24 -1.34
N SER A 172 11.94 -3.83 -0.25
CA SER A 172 11.17 -5.07 -0.27
C SER A 172 10.43 -5.25 1.05
N SER A 173 9.24 -5.83 0.99
CA SER A 173 8.50 -6.29 2.18
C SER A 173 8.10 -7.75 2.03
N TYR A 174 8.06 -8.46 3.13
CA TYR A 174 7.62 -9.85 3.16
C TYR A 174 6.77 -10.12 4.39
N THR A 175 5.55 -10.61 4.16
CA THR A 175 4.64 -10.98 5.25
C THR A 175 4.56 -12.47 5.41
N THR A 176 4.94 -12.98 6.58
CA THR A 176 4.77 -14.38 6.93
C THR A 176 3.51 -14.57 7.77
N ARG A 177 2.67 -15.51 7.35
CA ARG A 177 1.54 -15.97 8.15
C ARG A 177 1.86 -17.33 8.77
N TYR A 178 1.67 -17.46 10.06
CA TYR A 178 1.84 -18.72 10.77
C TYR A 178 0.61 -19.05 11.61
N ALA A 179 0.31 -20.35 11.71
CA ALA A 179 -0.74 -20.78 12.63
C ALA A 179 -0.24 -20.63 14.07
N SER A 180 -1.07 -20.09 14.94
CA SER A 180 -0.79 -20.05 16.39
C SER A 180 -0.49 -21.46 16.89
N GLY A 181 0.64 -21.63 17.54
CA GLY A 181 1.14 -22.90 18.06
C GLY A 181 1.40 -22.85 19.56
N ALA A 182 2.27 -23.73 20.03
CA ALA A 182 2.69 -23.71 21.44
C ALA A 182 3.37 -22.37 21.78
N GLU A 183 3.16 -21.91 23.02
CA GLU A 183 3.63 -20.62 23.52
C GLU A 183 5.14 -20.37 23.26
N ALA A 184 5.96 -21.39 23.50
CA ALA A 184 7.41 -21.32 23.24
C ALA A 184 7.74 -21.04 21.76
N ARG A 185 6.98 -21.62 20.82
CA ARG A 185 7.15 -21.38 19.38
C ARG A 185 6.77 -19.96 19.00
N ASN A 186 5.64 -19.47 19.53
CA ASN A 186 5.17 -18.11 19.27
C ASN A 186 6.18 -17.10 19.82
N ASN A 187 6.70 -17.32 21.03
CA ASN A 187 7.74 -16.47 21.62
C ASN A 187 9.03 -16.46 20.76
N ASN A 188 9.48 -17.59 20.24
CA ASN A 188 10.66 -17.64 19.38
C ASN A 188 10.45 -16.85 18.07
N ILE A 189 9.23 -16.86 17.51
CA ILE A 189 8.90 -16.09 16.31
C ILE A 189 8.95 -14.59 16.62
N HIS A 190 8.39 -14.17 17.77
CA HIS A 190 8.45 -12.76 18.20
C HIS A 190 9.89 -12.31 18.44
N VAL A 191 10.69 -13.08 19.16
CA VAL A 191 12.11 -12.76 19.40
C VAL A 191 12.90 -12.65 18.09
N ALA A 192 12.63 -13.51 17.11
CA ALA A 192 13.27 -13.43 15.81
C ALA A 192 12.81 -12.20 15.01
N ALA A 193 11.52 -11.88 15.04
CA ALA A 193 10.98 -10.69 14.39
C ALA A 193 11.55 -9.40 15.00
N ASP A 194 11.60 -9.33 16.33
CA ASP A 194 12.16 -8.17 17.07
C ASP A 194 13.66 -7.97 16.83
N ALA A 195 14.39 -9.04 16.47
CA ALA A 195 15.81 -8.96 16.14
C ALA A 195 16.09 -8.54 14.68
N LEU A 196 15.08 -8.65 13.81
CA LEU A 196 15.18 -8.33 12.38
C LEU A 196 14.60 -6.96 12.03
N ASN A 197 13.74 -6.42 12.88
CA ASN A 197 13.14 -5.10 12.77
C ASN A 197 13.89 -4.13 13.69
#